data_971b0fb7a8fbb7d6d2d91a2c92cffaed
#
_entry.id   971b0fb7a8fbb7d6d2d91a2c92cffaed
#
_cell.length_a   1.000
_cell.length_b   1.000
_cell.length_c   1.000
_cell.angle_alpha   90.00
_cell.angle_beta   90.00
_cell.angle_gamma   90.00
#
_symmetry.space_group_name_H-M   'P 1'
#
loop_
_entity.id
_entity.type
_entity.pdbx_description
1 polymer ?
#
loop_
_entity_poly.entity_id
_entity_poly.type
_entity_poly.pdbx_seq_one_letter_code
_entity_poly.pdbx_strand_id
1 'polypeptide(L)'
;MYRMIWVVPGQRPLQKIIWRASPDADLKEYTLNTVTYGTKSSPYLAMRCLKELGVQCAENRPEASQIILKDFYVDDLLTGAESAEEAISLCKEVDQVLQGGGMELRKWITNSKEVQLALAKSEDVSGSVQIGEKDKNKTLGLIWAFKEDTLMFAIDFSAQDNRHTKRSILSEVSRILIP
;
A
#
# COMPACT_ATOMS: atom_id res chain seq x y z
N MET A 1 -2.66 -6.19 -1.21
CA MET A 1 -3.61 -6.52 -0.12
C MET A 1 -4.81 -7.36 -0.59
N TYR A 2 -5.69 -6.91 -1.52
CA TYR A 2 -6.95 -7.62 -1.89
C TYR A 2 -6.78 -9.11 -2.21
N ARG A 3 -5.80 -9.48 -3.02
CA ARG A 3 -5.58 -10.89 -3.42
C ARG A 3 -5.12 -11.82 -2.28
N MET A 4 -4.84 -11.28 -1.11
CA MET A 4 -4.43 -12.04 0.07
C MET A 4 -5.61 -12.37 0.99
N ILE A 5 -6.78 -11.78 0.71
CA ILE A 5 -8.00 -11.95 1.51
C ILE A 5 -8.92 -12.95 0.82
N TRP A 6 -9.10 -14.10 1.43
CA TRP A 6 -9.95 -15.17 0.92
C TRP A 6 -11.43 -14.89 1.14
N VAL A 7 -12.22 -15.11 0.10
CA VAL A 7 -13.69 -15.05 0.19
C VAL A 7 -14.23 -16.42 0.60
N VAL A 8 -15.21 -16.44 1.51
CA VAL A 8 -15.84 -17.69 1.93
C VAL A 8 -16.41 -18.44 0.72
N PRO A 9 -16.31 -19.79 0.67
CA PRO A 9 -16.65 -20.57 -0.52
C PRO A 9 -18.05 -20.30 -1.08
N GLY A 10 -19.05 -20.12 -0.21
CA GLY A 10 -20.44 -19.86 -0.61
C GLY A 10 -20.65 -18.51 -1.33
N GLN A 11 -19.74 -17.55 -1.19
CA GLN A 11 -19.82 -16.22 -1.83
C GLN A 11 -18.91 -16.09 -3.06
N ARG A 12 -17.99 -17.03 -3.29
CA ARG A 12 -17.08 -16.99 -4.45
C ARG A 12 -17.82 -16.98 -5.79
N PRO A 13 -18.96 -17.68 -5.97
CA PRO A 13 -19.72 -17.62 -7.22
C PRO A 13 -20.19 -16.22 -7.62
N LEU A 14 -20.23 -15.25 -6.68
CA LEU A 14 -20.54 -13.85 -6.98
C LEU A 14 -19.40 -13.11 -7.71
N GLN A 15 -18.20 -13.72 -7.76
CA GLN A 15 -16.98 -13.16 -8.38
C GLN A 15 -16.52 -14.01 -9.56
N LYS A 16 -17.44 -14.35 -10.47
CA LYS A 16 -17.11 -15.10 -11.68
C LYS A 16 -16.62 -14.18 -12.79
N ILE A 17 -15.67 -14.67 -13.55
CA ILE A 17 -15.19 -14.05 -14.78
C ILE A 17 -15.26 -15.04 -15.94
N ILE A 18 -15.41 -14.53 -17.14
CA ILE A 18 -15.28 -15.30 -18.39
C ILE A 18 -13.95 -14.90 -19.01
N TRP A 19 -13.13 -15.88 -19.33
CA TRP A 19 -11.81 -15.61 -19.90
C TRP A 19 -11.39 -16.74 -20.85
N ARG A 20 -10.52 -16.42 -21.79
CA ARG A 20 -9.87 -17.38 -22.71
C ARG A 20 -8.40 -17.04 -22.90
N ALA A 21 -7.58 -18.06 -23.09
CA ALA A 21 -6.13 -17.93 -23.20
C ALA A 21 -5.67 -17.29 -24.52
N SER A 22 -6.45 -17.48 -25.60
CA SER A 22 -6.20 -16.87 -26.92
C SER A 22 -7.53 -16.52 -27.59
N PRO A 23 -7.54 -15.70 -28.65
CA PRO A 23 -8.76 -15.36 -29.41
C PRO A 23 -9.52 -16.57 -29.94
N ASP A 24 -8.82 -17.64 -30.29
CA ASP A 24 -9.37 -18.87 -30.88
C ASP A 24 -9.72 -19.94 -29.83
N ALA A 25 -9.39 -19.72 -28.57
CA ALA A 25 -9.69 -20.66 -27.48
C ALA A 25 -11.14 -20.50 -27.01
N ASP A 26 -11.72 -21.59 -26.50
CA ASP A 26 -13.04 -21.58 -25.89
C ASP A 26 -13.11 -20.67 -24.69
N LEU A 27 -14.23 -19.97 -24.55
CA LEU A 27 -14.54 -19.19 -23.36
C LEU A 27 -14.76 -20.11 -22.16
N LYS A 28 -14.04 -19.85 -21.07
CA LYS A 28 -14.16 -20.60 -19.81
C LYS A 28 -14.59 -19.68 -18.67
N GLU A 29 -15.40 -20.22 -17.80
CA GLU A 29 -15.81 -19.56 -16.57
C GLU A 29 -14.80 -19.84 -15.46
N TYR A 30 -14.38 -18.80 -14.75
CA TYR A 30 -13.48 -18.89 -13.60
C TYR A 30 -14.11 -18.21 -12.40
N THR A 31 -13.95 -18.81 -11.24
CA THR A 31 -14.40 -18.24 -9.97
C THR A 31 -13.18 -17.69 -9.23
N LEU A 32 -13.21 -16.41 -8.90
CA LEU A 32 -12.15 -15.77 -8.13
C LEU A 32 -12.32 -16.12 -6.65
N ASN A 33 -11.23 -16.56 -6.02
CA ASN A 33 -11.26 -17.05 -4.63
C ASN A 33 -10.97 -15.96 -3.60
N THR A 34 -10.40 -14.85 -4.02
CA THR A 34 -9.98 -13.75 -3.15
C THR A 34 -10.75 -12.47 -3.50
N VAL A 35 -10.69 -11.48 -2.63
CA VAL A 35 -11.34 -10.18 -2.85
C VAL A 35 -10.86 -9.58 -4.17
N THR A 36 -11.80 -9.17 -5.02
CA THR A 36 -11.55 -8.68 -6.37
C THR A 36 -11.54 -7.15 -6.42
N TYR A 37 -10.61 -6.59 -7.19
CA TYR A 37 -10.55 -5.15 -7.47
C TYR A 37 -11.83 -4.66 -8.17
N GLY A 38 -12.19 -3.40 -7.92
CA GLY A 38 -13.27 -2.70 -8.62
C GLY A 38 -14.68 -3.01 -8.12
N THR A 39 -14.87 -3.94 -7.18
CA THR A 39 -16.16 -4.11 -6.52
C THR A 39 -16.34 -3.06 -5.43
N LYS A 40 -17.57 -2.58 -5.22
CA LYS A 40 -17.88 -1.54 -4.22
C LYS A 40 -17.48 -1.93 -2.80
N SER A 41 -17.51 -3.22 -2.47
CA SER A 41 -17.21 -3.74 -1.13
C SER A 41 -15.72 -3.98 -0.90
N SER A 42 -14.89 -4.05 -1.94
CA SER A 42 -13.48 -4.47 -1.80
C SER A 42 -12.65 -3.58 -0.88
N PRO A 43 -12.70 -2.24 -0.98
CA PRO A 43 -11.94 -1.39 -0.06
C PRO A 43 -12.39 -1.58 1.40
N TYR A 44 -13.70 -1.65 1.62
CA TYR A 44 -14.25 -1.89 2.96
C TYR A 44 -13.79 -3.23 3.52
N LEU A 45 -13.88 -4.33 2.74
CA LEU A 45 -13.48 -5.65 3.18
C LEU A 45 -11.98 -5.70 3.52
N ALA A 46 -11.15 -5.08 2.70
CA ALA A 46 -9.71 -5.03 2.92
C ALA A 46 -9.37 -4.29 4.22
N MET A 47 -9.93 -3.09 4.42
CA MET A 47 -9.72 -2.32 5.64
C MET A 47 -10.32 -3.01 6.87
N ARG A 48 -11.46 -3.71 6.71
CA ARG A 48 -12.07 -4.46 7.81
C ARG A 48 -11.21 -5.65 8.25
N CYS A 49 -10.62 -6.40 7.31
CA CYS A 49 -9.68 -7.47 7.64
C CYS A 49 -8.42 -6.95 8.34
N LEU A 50 -7.85 -5.86 7.84
CA LEU A 50 -6.70 -5.23 8.47
C LEU A 50 -7.02 -4.77 9.90
N LYS A 51 -8.14 -4.08 10.09
CA LYS A 51 -8.61 -3.65 11.40
C LYS A 51 -8.83 -4.81 12.36
N GLU A 52 -9.37 -5.93 11.87
CA GLU A 52 -9.59 -7.12 12.67
C GLU A 52 -8.27 -7.71 13.19
N LEU A 53 -7.23 -7.77 12.34
CA LEU A 53 -5.89 -8.21 12.77
C LEU A 53 -5.32 -7.30 13.87
N GLY A 54 -5.48 -5.98 13.72
CA GLY A 54 -5.09 -5.03 14.76
C GLY A 54 -5.81 -5.26 16.10
N VAL A 55 -7.12 -5.49 16.06
CA VAL A 55 -7.92 -5.76 17.27
C VAL A 55 -7.50 -7.09 17.93
N GLN A 56 -7.29 -8.14 17.13
CA GLN A 56 -6.93 -9.48 17.65
C GLN A 56 -5.54 -9.50 18.28
N CYS A 57 -4.59 -8.68 17.84
CA CYS A 57 -3.26 -8.64 18.41
C CYS A 57 -3.12 -7.67 19.60
N ALA A 58 -4.15 -6.90 19.94
CA ALA A 58 -4.07 -5.80 20.90
C ALA A 58 -3.59 -6.23 22.31
N GLU A 59 -4.00 -7.42 22.77
CA GLU A 59 -3.64 -7.93 24.08
C GLU A 59 -2.16 -8.33 24.17
N ASN A 60 -1.64 -8.96 23.11
CA ASN A 60 -0.29 -9.53 23.11
C ASN A 60 0.76 -8.59 22.50
N ARG A 61 0.33 -7.64 21.64
CA ARG A 61 1.19 -6.70 20.89
C ARG A 61 0.50 -5.35 20.77
N PRO A 62 0.39 -4.58 21.87
CA PRO A 62 -0.41 -3.36 21.92
C PRO A 62 0.13 -2.26 20.98
N GLU A 63 1.44 -2.13 20.83
CA GLU A 63 2.06 -1.13 19.95
C GLU A 63 1.83 -1.45 18.47
N ALA A 64 2.08 -2.70 18.06
CA ALA A 64 1.77 -3.14 16.70
C ALA A 64 0.27 -3.01 16.38
N SER A 65 -0.61 -3.29 17.36
CA SER A 65 -2.05 -3.08 17.23
C SER A 65 -2.38 -1.61 16.92
N GLN A 66 -1.79 -0.67 17.67
CA GLN A 66 -2.05 0.75 17.46
C GLN A 66 -1.61 1.21 16.07
N ILE A 67 -0.42 0.77 15.62
CA ILE A 67 0.10 1.06 14.28
C ILE A 67 -0.87 0.51 13.22
N ILE A 68 -1.30 -0.75 13.34
CA ILE A 68 -2.23 -1.36 12.37
C ILE A 68 -3.57 -0.63 12.34
N LEU A 69 -4.05 -0.14 13.47
CA LEU A 69 -5.35 0.52 13.57
C LEU A 69 -5.35 1.99 13.14
N LYS A 70 -4.20 2.69 13.20
CA LYS A 70 -4.13 4.14 13.03
C LYS A 70 -3.28 4.60 11.83
N ASP A 71 -2.18 3.88 11.51
CA ASP A 71 -1.14 4.35 10.61
C ASP A 71 -1.23 3.74 9.22
N PHE A 72 -2.26 2.91 8.96
CA PHE A 72 -2.56 2.40 7.64
C PHE A 72 -3.54 3.27 6.88
N TYR A 73 -3.18 3.62 5.67
CA TYR A 73 -4.09 4.20 4.68
C TYR A 73 -4.23 3.22 3.51
N VAL A 74 -5.32 2.46 3.51
CA VAL A 74 -5.62 1.36 2.57
C VAL A 74 -4.52 0.29 2.60
N ASP A 75 -3.54 0.33 1.71
CA ASP A 75 -2.42 -0.62 1.58
C ASP A 75 -1.04 0.00 1.89
N ASP A 76 -0.99 1.28 2.19
CA ASP A 76 0.23 1.96 2.60
C ASP A 76 0.31 2.13 4.12
N LEU A 77 1.44 1.78 4.71
CA LEU A 77 1.77 2.03 6.11
C LEU A 77 2.72 3.23 6.19
N LEU A 78 2.36 4.22 7.00
CA LEU A 78 3.23 5.35 7.33
C LEU A 78 3.29 5.50 8.85
N THR A 79 4.42 5.15 9.44
CA THR A 79 4.63 5.18 10.89
C THR A 79 6.05 5.64 11.22
N GLY A 80 6.33 5.91 12.47
CA GLY A 80 7.64 6.34 12.96
C GLY A 80 7.90 5.83 14.37
N ALA A 81 9.12 6.05 14.85
CA ALA A 81 9.56 5.74 16.22
C ALA A 81 10.62 6.74 16.67
N GLU A 82 10.88 6.79 17.97
CA GLU A 82 11.86 7.72 18.56
C GLU A 82 13.32 7.26 18.34
N SER A 83 13.55 5.96 18.11
CA SER A 83 14.87 5.40 17.83
C SER A 83 14.86 4.38 16.69
N ALA A 84 16.05 4.10 16.13
CA ALA A 84 16.20 3.09 15.08
C ALA A 84 15.89 1.67 15.57
N GLU A 85 16.30 1.35 16.81
CA GLU A 85 16.05 0.06 17.43
C GLU A 85 14.56 -0.18 17.64
N GLU A 86 13.85 0.83 18.14
CA GLU A 86 12.41 0.80 18.32
C GLU A 86 11.70 0.64 16.97
N ALA A 87 12.09 1.42 15.95
CA ALA A 87 11.54 1.29 14.60
C ALA A 87 11.71 -0.13 14.04
N ILE A 88 12.89 -0.73 14.18
CA ILE A 88 13.16 -2.10 13.74
C ILE A 88 12.28 -3.11 14.46
N SER A 89 12.12 -2.96 15.78
CA SER A 89 11.27 -3.85 16.59
C SER A 89 9.81 -3.76 16.15
N LEU A 90 9.27 -2.54 16.10
CA LEU A 90 7.90 -2.28 15.70
C LEU A 90 7.58 -2.77 14.27
N CYS A 91 8.48 -2.49 13.31
CA CYS A 91 8.30 -2.97 11.93
C CYS A 91 8.25 -4.50 11.85
N LYS A 92 9.12 -5.20 12.61
CA LYS A 92 9.11 -6.67 12.67
C LYS A 92 7.86 -7.23 13.31
N GLU A 93 7.38 -6.60 14.38
CA GLU A 93 6.14 -7.01 15.05
C GLU A 93 4.93 -6.83 14.16
N VAL A 94 4.81 -5.67 13.49
CA VAL A 94 3.72 -5.40 12.55
C VAL A 94 3.75 -6.41 11.38
N ASP A 95 4.93 -6.65 10.79
CA ASP A 95 5.09 -7.63 9.70
C ASP A 95 4.68 -9.04 10.16
N GLN A 96 5.05 -9.47 11.37
CA GLN A 96 4.64 -10.77 11.93
C GLN A 96 3.13 -10.89 12.12
N VAL A 97 2.47 -9.83 12.64
CA VAL A 97 1.00 -9.82 12.79
C VAL A 97 0.33 -9.95 11.44
N LEU A 98 0.78 -9.19 10.46
CA LEU A 98 0.22 -9.20 9.11
C LEU A 98 0.46 -10.53 8.39
N GLN A 99 1.65 -11.14 8.54
CA GLN A 99 1.96 -12.46 8.00
C GLN A 99 1.05 -13.53 8.60
N GLY A 100 0.73 -13.45 9.89
CA GLY A 100 -0.26 -14.31 10.53
C GLY A 100 -1.66 -14.23 9.90
N GLY A 101 -2.01 -13.06 9.35
CA GLY A 101 -3.22 -12.84 8.56
C GLY A 101 -3.08 -13.11 7.06
N GLY A 102 -1.94 -13.68 6.62
CA GLY A 102 -1.65 -13.94 5.21
C GLY A 102 -1.29 -12.69 4.39
N MET A 103 -0.97 -11.58 5.04
CA MET A 103 -0.52 -10.34 4.41
C MET A 103 0.99 -10.18 4.59
N GLU A 104 1.65 -9.52 3.64
CA GLU A 104 3.10 -9.29 3.68
C GLU A 104 3.39 -7.84 3.36
N LEU A 105 4.21 -7.19 4.21
CA LEU A 105 4.73 -5.86 3.94
C LEU A 105 5.93 -5.95 2.99
N ARG A 106 5.95 -5.06 2.00
CA ARG A 106 7.01 -4.98 0.99
C ARG A 106 7.37 -3.52 0.74
N LYS A 107 8.53 -3.30 0.12
CA LYS A 107 9.01 -1.98 -0.30
C LYS A 107 9.20 -1.01 0.87
N TRP A 108 9.92 -1.47 1.89
CA TRP A 108 10.27 -0.63 3.02
C TRP A 108 11.12 0.56 2.60
N ILE A 109 10.70 1.75 3.01
CA ILE A 109 11.43 3.00 2.81
C ILE A 109 11.51 3.69 4.16
N THR A 110 12.68 4.22 4.50
CA THR A 110 12.94 4.86 5.79
C THR A 110 13.98 5.97 5.62
N ASN A 111 13.96 6.95 6.53
CA ASN A 111 14.97 8.00 6.66
C ASN A 111 16.24 7.52 7.37
N SER A 112 16.25 6.31 7.96
CA SER A 112 17.40 5.72 8.64
C SER A 112 18.05 4.60 7.84
N LYS A 113 19.37 4.70 7.59
CA LYS A 113 20.14 3.66 6.92
C LYS A 113 20.19 2.36 7.72
N GLU A 114 20.23 2.46 9.05
CA GLU A 114 20.26 1.33 9.96
C GLU A 114 18.97 0.52 9.86
N VAL A 115 17.82 1.19 9.94
CA VAL A 115 16.50 0.58 9.77
C VAL A 115 16.37 -0.06 8.39
N GLN A 116 16.84 0.64 7.32
CA GLN A 116 16.81 0.11 5.96
C GLN A 116 17.58 -1.20 5.82
N LEU A 117 18.78 -1.28 6.41
CA LEU A 117 19.60 -2.49 6.37
C LEU A 117 18.97 -3.64 7.18
N ALA A 118 18.36 -3.33 8.32
CA ALA A 118 17.73 -4.31 9.19
C ALA A 118 16.43 -4.92 8.60
N LEU A 119 15.72 -4.16 7.76
CA LEU A 119 14.46 -4.58 7.13
C LEU A 119 14.63 -5.10 5.70
N ALA A 120 15.82 -4.96 5.10
CA ALA A 120 16.10 -5.48 3.77
C ALA A 120 15.96 -7.01 3.75
N LYS A 121 14.94 -7.52 3.05
CA LYS A 121 14.81 -8.95 2.76
C LYS A 121 15.70 -9.30 1.58
N SER A 122 16.27 -10.51 1.56
CA SER A 122 17.18 -10.98 0.50
C SER A 122 16.55 -10.95 -0.92
N GLU A 123 15.23 -10.93 -1.02
CA GLU A 123 14.50 -10.85 -2.30
C GLU A 123 14.30 -9.40 -2.78
N ASP A 124 14.36 -8.41 -1.89
CA ASP A 124 14.26 -6.99 -2.26
C ASP A 124 15.56 -6.44 -2.87
N VAL A 125 16.66 -7.19 -2.79
CA VAL A 125 17.97 -6.80 -3.35
C VAL A 125 17.96 -6.77 -4.89
N SER A 126 17.06 -7.49 -5.56
CA SER A 126 16.92 -7.45 -7.03
C SER A 126 16.06 -6.29 -7.55
N GLY A 127 15.37 -5.59 -6.68
CA GLY A 127 14.57 -4.40 -6.96
C GLY A 127 14.94 -3.23 -6.05
N SER A 128 16.17 -3.25 -5.50
CA SER A 128 16.64 -2.23 -4.56
C SER A 128 16.45 -0.84 -5.16
N VAL A 129 15.62 -0.05 -4.51
CA VAL A 129 15.74 1.39 -4.59
C VAL A 129 17.15 1.69 -4.11
N GLN A 130 18.09 1.86 -5.05
CA GLN A 130 19.43 2.30 -4.72
C GLN A 130 19.28 3.62 -3.97
N ILE A 131 19.71 3.63 -2.72
CA ILE A 131 19.91 4.86 -1.96
C ILE A 131 20.98 5.63 -2.75
N GLY A 132 20.56 6.54 -3.63
CA GLY A 132 21.51 7.30 -4.44
C GLY A 132 20.93 8.09 -5.60
N GLU A 133 19.84 7.67 -6.25
CA GLU A 133 19.37 8.38 -7.43
C GLU A 133 17.98 9.04 -7.33
N LYS A 134 17.16 8.68 -6.35
CA LYS A 134 15.91 9.40 -6.08
C LYS A 134 15.67 9.50 -4.58
N ASP A 135 16.21 10.52 -3.96
CA ASP A 135 15.97 10.86 -2.54
C ASP A 135 14.50 11.20 -2.21
N LYS A 136 13.58 10.80 -3.08
CA LYS A 136 12.17 11.16 -3.00
C LYS A 136 11.30 9.98 -3.38
N ASN A 137 10.35 9.65 -2.51
CA ASN A 137 9.33 8.65 -2.80
C ASN A 137 7.93 9.28 -2.83
N LYS A 138 7.09 8.81 -3.73
CA LYS A 138 5.70 9.25 -3.82
C LYS A 138 4.83 8.38 -2.94
N THR A 139 4.26 8.97 -1.90
CA THR A 139 3.37 8.30 -0.94
C THR A 139 2.12 9.14 -0.74
N LEU A 140 0.95 8.53 -0.89
CA LEU A 140 -0.36 9.20 -0.71
C LEU A 140 -0.52 10.49 -1.54
N GLY A 141 0.05 10.54 -2.75
CA GLY A 141 0.03 11.74 -3.59
C GLY A 141 1.07 12.81 -3.21
N LEU A 142 1.76 12.65 -2.10
CA LEU A 142 2.87 13.49 -1.67
C LEU A 142 4.22 12.90 -2.09
N ILE A 143 5.24 13.74 -2.15
CA ILE A 143 6.63 13.32 -2.26
C ILE A 143 7.25 13.39 -0.87
N TRP A 144 7.74 12.27 -0.39
CA TRP A 144 8.55 12.24 0.82
C TRP A 144 10.03 12.33 0.48
N ALA A 145 10.66 13.43 0.89
CA ALA A 145 12.11 13.61 0.86
C ALA A 145 12.67 13.03 2.15
N PHE A 146 13.05 11.76 2.14
CA PHE A 146 13.37 11.01 3.36
C PHE A 146 14.72 11.42 4.00
N LYS A 147 15.61 12.10 3.30
CA LYS A 147 16.85 12.65 3.92
C LYS A 147 16.57 13.86 4.80
N GLU A 148 15.69 14.73 4.34
CA GLU A 148 15.26 15.94 5.03
C GLU A 148 14.05 15.69 5.94
N ASP A 149 13.47 14.49 5.87
CA ASP A 149 12.22 14.09 6.51
C ASP A 149 11.06 15.07 6.27
N THR A 150 10.91 15.49 4.99
CA THR A 150 9.90 16.46 4.60
C THR A 150 8.92 15.91 3.58
N LEU A 151 7.65 16.22 3.75
CA LEU A 151 6.59 15.93 2.78
C LEU A 151 6.35 17.13 1.89
N MET A 152 6.31 16.89 0.58
CA MET A 152 6.12 17.92 -0.44
C MET A 152 5.02 17.54 -1.42
N PHE A 153 4.32 18.54 -1.96
CA PHE A 153 3.42 18.31 -3.08
C PHE A 153 4.19 18.11 -4.39
N ALA A 154 3.79 17.11 -5.17
CA ALA A 154 4.29 16.96 -6.54
C ALA A 154 3.43 17.81 -7.48
N ILE A 155 3.84 19.05 -7.73
CA ILE A 155 3.16 19.91 -8.69
C ILE A 155 3.97 19.90 -9.99
N ASP A 156 3.39 19.34 -11.05
CA ASP A 156 3.96 19.39 -12.38
C ASP A 156 3.23 20.46 -13.22
N PHE A 157 3.90 21.59 -13.42
CA PHE A 157 3.41 22.69 -14.26
C PHE A 157 3.84 22.58 -15.71
N SER A 158 4.47 21.48 -16.14
CA SER A 158 5.08 21.36 -17.47
C SER A 158 4.08 21.30 -18.64
N ALA A 159 2.80 21.09 -18.37
CA ALA A 159 1.75 21.13 -19.39
C ALA A 159 1.12 22.53 -19.49
N GLN A 160 1.89 23.53 -19.91
CA GLN A 160 1.34 24.83 -20.26
C GLN A 160 0.65 24.75 -21.63
N ASP A 161 -0.63 24.33 -21.64
CA ASP A 161 -1.50 24.75 -22.72
C ASP A 161 -1.82 26.24 -22.46
N ASN A 162 -1.34 27.12 -23.34
CA ASN A 162 -1.54 28.58 -23.24
C ASN A 162 -3.03 29.01 -23.33
N ARG A 163 -3.98 28.09 -23.32
CA ARG A 163 -5.40 28.32 -23.33
C ARG A 163 -6.01 28.19 -21.92
N HIS A 164 -6.19 29.31 -21.27
CA HIS A 164 -6.87 29.36 -19.96
C HIS A 164 -8.38 29.18 -20.14
N THR A 165 -8.84 27.95 -20.13
CA THR A 165 -10.25 27.57 -20.11
C THR A 165 -10.65 27.08 -18.74
N LYS A 166 -11.97 27.11 -18.41
CA LYS A 166 -12.46 26.49 -17.16
C LYS A 166 -12.01 25.04 -16.99
N ARG A 167 -11.94 24.28 -18.10
CA ARG A 167 -11.50 22.88 -18.11
C ARG A 167 -9.99 22.77 -17.80
N SER A 168 -9.14 23.60 -18.40
CA SER A 168 -7.70 23.56 -18.12
C SER A 168 -7.40 23.96 -16.67
N ILE A 169 -8.04 25.01 -16.16
CA ILE A 169 -7.91 25.43 -14.75
C ILE A 169 -8.37 24.32 -13.80
N LEU A 170 -9.54 23.72 -14.02
CA LEU A 170 -10.00 22.60 -13.21
C LEU A 170 -9.07 21.38 -13.27
N SER A 171 -8.50 21.07 -14.44
CA SER A 171 -7.52 20.01 -14.61
C SER A 171 -6.23 20.29 -13.83
N GLU A 172 -5.75 21.51 -13.82
CA GLU A 172 -4.56 21.93 -13.06
C GLU A 172 -4.82 21.89 -11.55
N VAL A 173 -5.95 22.47 -11.10
CA VAL A 173 -6.34 22.45 -9.69
C VAL A 173 -6.53 21.02 -9.19
N SER A 174 -7.14 20.14 -9.99
CA SER A 174 -7.32 18.73 -9.59
C SER A 174 -6.00 17.96 -9.46
N ARG A 175 -4.94 18.33 -10.18
CA ARG A 175 -3.61 17.73 -10.00
C ARG A 175 -2.92 18.13 -8.69
N ILE A 176 -3.33 19.26 -8.11
CA ILE A 176 -2.81 19.74 -6.82
C ILE A 176 -3.60 19.13 -5.66
N LEU A 177 -4.92 18.94 -5.84
CA LEU A 177 -5.85 18.58 -4.76
C LEU A 177 -6.14 17.08 -4.65
N ILE A 178 -5.65 16.25 -5.58
CA ILE A 178 -5.87 14.79 -5.53
C ILE A 178 -4.57 14.12 -5.09
N PRO A 179 -4.48 13.69 -3.81
CA PRO A 179 -3.42 12.82 -3.35
C PRO A 179 -3.52 11.43 -3.98
#